data_f638382f13cd0d580c290ee85f278331
#
_entry.id   f638382f13cd0d580c290ee85f278331
#
_cell.length_a   1.000
_cell.length_b   1.000
_cell.length_c   1.000
_cell.angle_alpha   90.00
_cell.angle_beta   90.00
_cell.angle_gamma   90.00
#
_symmetry.space_group_name_H-M   'P 1'
#
loop_
_entity.id
_entity.type
_entity.pdbx_description
1 polymer ?
#
loop_
_entity_poly.entity_id
_entity_poly.type
_entity_poly.pdbx_seq_one_letter_code
_entity_poly.pdbx_strand_id
1 'polypeptide(L)'
;MPALATVTLNPAVDKNTSIDRVIADDKLRCAPPSREPGGGGINVSRAVQRLGGAAQALYTSGGPTGAILEKLLSQESLSHRPVSIRDWTRENLIVSETSTGRQFRFGMPGPTLAAAEVDAVLDA
;
A
#
# COMPACT_ATOMS: atom_id res chain seq x y z
N MET A 1 -2.93 -2.55 24.78
CA MET A 1 -3.73 -1.55 24.07
C MET A 1 -2.83 -0.63 23.27
N PRO A 2 -3.07 -0.41 21.98
CA PRO A 2 -2.24 0.51 21.23
C PRO A 2 -2.41 1.95 21.72
N ALA A 3 -1.30 2.65 21.89
CA ALA A 3 -1.29 4.06 22.25
C ALA A 3 -1.55 4.96 21.04
N LEU A 4 -1.46 4.41 19.82
CA LEU A 4 -1.58 5.14 18.58
C LEU A 4 -2.43 4.36 17.58
N ALA A 5 -3.32 5.06 16.91
CA ALA A 5 -4.04 4.53 15.78
C ALA A 5 -3.79 5.42 14.56
N THR A 6 -3.61 4.82 13.41
CA THR A 6 -3.47 5.55 12.15
C THR A 6 -4.68 5.27 11.26
N VAL A 7 -5.02 6.23 10.42
CA VAL A 7 -6.13 6.10 9.45
C VAL A 7 -5.58 6.38 8.07
N THR A 8 -5.83 5.46 7.13
CA THR A 8 -5.42 5.60 5.74
C THR A 8 -6.62 5.38 4.84
N LEU A 9 -7.10 6.44 4.20
CA LEU A 9 -8.26 6.38 3.30
C LEU A 9 -7.89 6.00 1.87
N ASN A 10 -6.62 6.12 1.52
CA ASN A 10 -6.14 5.80 0.18
C ASN A 10 -4.85 4.98 0.23
N PRO A 11 -4.91 3.77 0.83
CA PRO A 11 -3.75 2.90 0.86
C PRO A 11 -3.44 2.35 -0.52
N ALA A 12 -2.29 1.70 -0.63
CA ALA A 12 -1.85 1.09 -1.88
C ALA A 12 -1.11 -0.21 -1.61
N VAL A 13 -1.05 -1.03 -2.64
CA VAL A 13 -0.01 -2.05 -2.76
C VAL A 13 1.05 -1.45 -3.69
N ASP A 14 2.26 -1.35 -3.22
CA ASP A 14 3.39 -0.87 -4.03
C ASP A 14 4.10 -2.06 -4.66
N LYS A 15 4.01 -2.15 -5.98
CA LYS A 15 4.67 -3.19 -6.75
C LYS A 15 6.04 -2.68 -7.19
N ASN A 16 7.09 -3.33 -6.75
CA ASN A 16 8.47 -2.94 -7.00
C ASN A 16 9.13 -3.93 -7.94
N THR A 17 9.81 -3.43 -8.96
CA THR A 17 10.61 -4.23 -9.87
C THR A 17 11.84 -3.45 -10.30
N SER A 18 12.68 -4.09 -11.09
CA SER A 18 13.89 -3.47 -11.65
C SER A 18 14.11 -3.89 -13.08
N ILE A 19 14.85 -3.06 -13.79
CA ILE A 19 15.29 -3.31 -15.16
C ILE A 19 16.61 -2.59 -15.37
N ASP A 20 17.43 -3.05 -16.29
CA ASP A 20 18.70 -2.38 -16.59
C ASP A 20 18.48 -0.95 -17.07
N ARG A 21 17.60 -0.78 -18.06
CA ARG A 21 17.30 0.53 -18.64
C ARG A 21 15.84 0.63 -19.06
N VAL A 22 15.23 1.77 -18.76
CA VAL A 22 13.86 2.09 -19.18
C VAL A 22 13.94 2.79 -20.54
N ILE A 23 13.45 2.12 -21.59
CA ILE A 23 13.52 2.60 -22.98
C ILE A 23 12.09 2.66 -23.53
N ALA A 24 11.71 3.81 -24.07
CA ALA A 24 10.40 3.98 -24.68
C ALA A 24 10.24 3.07 -25.91
N ASP A 25 9.01 2.65 -26.18
CA ASP A 25 8.61 1.85 -27.33
C ASP A 25 9.19 0.43 -27.37
N ASP A 26 10.00 0.04 -26.41
CA ASP A 26 10.52 -1.31 -26.29
C ASP A 26 9.64 -2.15 -25.36
N LYS A 27 9.62 -3.45 -25.57
CA LYS A 27 9.02 -4.39 -24.64
C LYS A 27 10.03 -4.66 -23.52
N LEU A 28 9.81 -4.04 -22.39
CA LEU A 28 10.73 -4.11 -21.25
C LEU A 28 10.44 -5.34 -20.39
N ARG A 29 11.46 -6.17 -20.18
CA ARG A 29 11.34 -7.37 -19.34
C ARG A 29 11.99 -7.09 -18.00
N CYS A 30 11.14 -6.93 -16.98
CA CYS A 30 11.56 -6.60 -15.64
C CYS A 30 11.89 -7.85 -14.82
N ALA A 31 12.61 -7.64 -13.72
CA ALA A 31 12.83 -8.68 -12.71
C ALA A 31 11.52 -9.09 -12.05
N PRO A 32 11.46 -10.27 -11.41
CA PRO A 32 10.27 -10.65 -10.64
C PRO A 32 9.92 -9.57 -9.62
N PRO A 33 8.65 -9.15 -9.57
CA PRO A 33 8.26 -8.05 -8.68
C PRO A 33 8.14 -8.48 -7.22
N SER A 34 8.34 -7.53 -6.33
CA SER A 34 7.94 -7.64 -4.93
C SER A 34 6.81 -6.66 -4.65
N ARG A 35 6.06 -6.91 -3.59
CA ARG A 35 4.94 -6.05 -3.19
C ARG A 35 5.07 -5.65 -1.74
N GLU A 36 4.79 -4.38 -1.47
CA GLU A 36 4.83 -3.82 -0.13
C GLU A 36 3.55 -3.03 0.14
N PRO A 37 3.10 -2.97 1.40
CA PRO A 37 1.99 -2.10 1.75
C PRO A 37 2.41 -0.63 1.67
N GLY A 38 1.53 0.23 1.16
CA GLY A 38 1.76 1.65 1.03
C GLY A 38 0.60 2.47 1.60
N GLY A 39 0.87 3.73 1.83
CA GLY A 39 -0.06 4.69 2.42
C GLY A 39 0.53 5.34 3.66
N GLY A 40 0.29 6.65 3.83
CA GLY A 40 0.95 7.43 4.89
C GLY A 40 0.71 6.88 6.29
N GLY A 41 -0.54 6.63 6.65
CA GLY A 41 -0.88 6.10 7.98
C GLY A 41 -0.35 4.69 8.21
N ILE A 42 -0.42 3.84 7.20
CA ILE A 42 0.13 2.48 7.26
C ILE A 42 1.65 2.55 7.47
N ASN A 43 2.34 3.42 6.76
CA ASN A 43 3.78 3.59 6.92
C ASN A 43 4.16 4.05 8.32
N VAL A 44 3.37 4.94 8.92
CA VAL A 44 3.57 5.37 10.30
C VAL A 44 3.40 4.22 11.27
N SER A 45 2.34 3.43 11.14
CA SER A 45 2.10 2.26 12.00
C SER A 45 3.23 1.24 11.89
N ARG A 46 3.72 0.99 10.68
CA ARG A 46 4.86 0.09 10.46
C ARG A 46 6.13 0.61 11.13
N ALA A 47 6.39 1.92 11.02
CA ALA A 47 7.55 2.54 11.65
C ALA A 47 7.48 2.46 13.17
N VAL A 48 6.32 2.75 13.76
CA VAL A 48 6.10 2.64 15.20
C VAL A 48 6.37 1.23 15.69
N GLN A 49 5.86 0.22 14.98
CA GLN A 49 6.09 -1.18 15.35
C GLN A 49 7.57 -1.54 15.30
N ARG A 50 8.30 -1.09 14.28
CA ARG A 50 9.74 -1.34 14.14
C ARG A 50 10.56 -0.71 15.25
N LEU A 51 10.06 0.39 15.81
CA LEU A 51 10.69 1.07 16.95
C LEU A 51 10.28 0.49 18.31
N GLY A 52 9.51 -0.59 18.31
CA GLY A 52 9.10 -1.26 19.55
C GLY A 52 7.81 -0.72 20.16
N GLY A 53 7.16 0.25 19.50
CA GLY A 53 5.89 0.78 19.95
C GLY A 53 4.70 -0.06 19.47
N ALA A 54 3.50 0.33 19.92
CA ALA A 54 2.25 -0.29 19.52
C ALA A 54 1.38 0.71 18.76
N ALA A 55 0.95 0.32 17.57
CA ALA A 55 0.03 1.11 16.75
C ALA A 55 -0.94 0.17 16.04
N GLN A 56 -2.15 0.66 15.79
CA GLN A 56 -3.13 -0.03 14.97
C GLN A 56 -3.36 0.77 13.69
N ALA A 57 -3.27 0.10 12.54
CA ALA A 57 -3.57 0.71 11.25
C ALA A 57 -5.02 0.42 10.87
N LEU A 58 -5.79 1.48 10.72
CA LEU A 58 -7.15 1.45 10.19
C LEU A 58 -7.10 1.95 8.75
N TYR A 59 -7.66 1.21 7.81
CA TYR A 59 -7.53 1.54 6.39
C TYR A 59 -8.67 0.96 5.57
N THR A 60 -8.91 1.54 4.41
CA THR A 60 -9.88 1.01 3.45
C THR A 60 -9.28 -0.15 2.68
N SER A 61 -10.12 -1.13 2.33
CA SER A 61 -9.66 -2.31 1.58
C SER A 61 -10.77 -2.78 0.63
N GLY A 62 -10.46 -2.87 -0.64
CA GLY A 62 -11.41 -3.33 -1.64
C GLY A 62 -10.77 -4.16 -2.74
N GLY A 63 -11.55 -5.09 -3.28
CA GLY A 63 -11.16 -5.95 -4.39
C GLY A 63 -9.96 -6.85 -4.12
N PRO A 64 -9.41 -7.47 -5.17
CA PRO A 64 -8.23 -8.35 -5.04
C PRO A 64 -7.00 -7.63 -4.47
N THR A 65 -6.81 -6.37 -4.85
CA THR A 65 -5.67 -5.58 -4.35
C THR A 65 -5.78 -5.35 -2.83
N GLY A 66 -7.01 -5.11 -2.34
CA GLY A 66 -7.25 -4.99 -0.90
C GLY A 66 -6.89 -6.28 -0.17
N ALA A 67 -7.25 -7.44 -0.73
CA ALA A 67 -6.89 -8.73 -0.15
C ALA A 67 -5.38 -8.93 -0.08
N ILE A 68 -4.64 -8.50 -1.09
CA ILE A 68 -3.17 -8.53 -1.08
C ILE A 68 -2.63 -7.64 0.04
N LEU A 69 -3.15 -6.43 0.17
CA LEU A 69 -2.74 -5.49 1.22
C LEU A 69 -2.95 -6.07 2.61
N GLU A 70 -4.12 -6.66 2.87
CA GLU A 70 -4.43 -7.29 4.14
C GLU A 70 -3.45 -8.42 4.45
N LYS A 71 -3.13 -9.24 3.45
CA LYS A 71 -2.17 -10.33 3.60
C LYS A 71 -0.77 -9.82 3.93
N LEU A 72 -0.31 -8.77 3.24
CA LEU A 72 1.00 -8.17 3.49
C LEU A 72 1.11 -7.65 4.92
N LEU A 73 0.09 -6.97 5.42
CA LEU A 73 0.08 -6.45 6.78
C LEU A 73 0.03 -7.57 7.82
N SER A 74 -0.73 -8.62 7.55
CA SER A 74 -0.79 -9.78 8.44
C SER A 74 0.55 -10.51 8.50
N GLN A 75 1.29 -10.57 7.40
CA GLN A 75 2.62 -11.17 7.37
C GLN A 75 3.65 -10.40 8.19
N GLU A 76 3.46 -9.09 8.36
CA GLU A 76 4.31 -8.26 9.22
C GLU A 76 3.89 -8.30 10.68
N SER A 77 2.85 -9.05 11.03
CA SER A 77 2.27 -9.11 12.38
C SER A 77 1.85 -7.74 12.91
N LEU A 78 1.51 -6.82 12.00
CA LEU A 78 1.01 -5.50 12.35
C LEU A 78 -0.44 -5.61 12.82
N SER A 79 -0.77 -4.92 13.90
CA SER A 79 -2.17 -4.76 14.30
C SER A 79 -2.86 -3.88 13.26
N HIS A 80 -3.85 -4.43 12.56
CA HIS A 80 -4.52 -3.70 11.50
C HIS A 80 -6.00 -4.05 11.41
N ARG A 81 -6.77 -3.10 10.94
CA ARG A 81 -8.22 -3.25 10.77
C ARG A 81 -8.66 -2.73 9.41
N PRO A 82 -8.96 -3.62 8.45
CA PRO A 82 -9.49 -3.20 7.17
C PRO A 82 -10.97 -2.81 7.29
N VAL A 83 -11.35 -1.78 6.57
CA VAL A 83 -12.74 -1.39 6.36
C VAL A 83 -13.09 -1.64 4.90
N SER A 84 -14.03 -2.52 4.64
CA SER A 84 -14.38 -2.93 3.27
C SER A 84 -14.97 -1.78 2.48
N ILE A 85 -14.49 -1.62 1.26
CA ILE A 85 -15.03 -0.69 0.27
C ILE A 85 -15.35 -1.43 -1.02
N ARG A 86 -16.21 -0.85 -1.86
CA ARG A 86 -16.65 -1.47 -3.11
C ARG A 86 -15.56 -1.48 -4.18
N ASP A 87 -14.92 -0.35 -4.38
CA ASP A 87 -13.92 -0.18 -5.42
C ASP A 87 -12.58 -0.77 -4.99
N TRP A 88 -11.73 -1.08 -5.96
CA TRP A 88 -10.45 -1.73 -5.68
C TRP A 88 -9.44 -0.76 -5.06
N THR A 89 -8.72 -1.23 -4.07
CA THR A 89 -7.51 -0.57 -3.59
C THR A 89 -6.54 -0.41 -4.75
N ARG A 90 -5.84 0.72 -4.81
CA ARG A 90 -4.89 1.02 -5.90
C ARG A 90 -3.61 0.20 -5.77
N GLU A 91 -2.96 -0.05 -6.91
CA GLU A 91 -1.62 -0.61 -6.97
C GLU A 91 -0.72 0.41 -7.67
N ASN A 92 0.37 0.81 -7.02
CA ASN A 92 1.38 1.66 -7.62
C ASN A 92 2.50 0.80 -8.20
N LEU A 93 3.22 1.32 -9.18
CA LEU A 93 4.36 0.65 -9.79
C LEU A 93 5.62 1.46 -9.58
N ILE A 94 6.67 0.83 -9.08
CA ILE A 94 7.98 1.43 -8.88
C ILE A 94 8.98 0.60 -9.66
N VAL A 95 9.66 1.22 -10.62
CA VAL A 95 10.67 0.57 -11.45
C VAL A 95 12.02 1.20 -11.16
N SER A 96 12.96 0.40 -10.68
CA SER A 96 14.34 0.85 -10.47
C SER A 96 15.17 0.55 -11.71
N GLU A 97 15.80 1.57 -12.27
CA GLU A 97 16.71 1.43 -13.39
C GLU A 97 18.11 1.16 -12.85
N THR A 98 18.60 -0.07 -13.01
CA THR A 98 19.84 -0.49 -12.35
C THR A 98 21.08 0.17 -12.92
N SER A 99 21.08 0.53 -14.22
CA SER A 99 22.23 1.16 -14.85
C SER A 99 22.48 2.59 -14.38
N THR A 100 21.47 3.29 -13.86
CA THR A 100 21.58 4.71 -13.46
C THR A 100 21.27 4.96 -11.98
N GLY A 101 20.64 4.00 -11.31
CA GLY A 101 20.13 4.19 -9.94
C GLY A 101 18.87 5.04 -9.86
N ARG A 102 18.27 5.42 -11.00
CA ARG A 102 17.03 6.19 -11.02
C ARG A 102 15.83 5.31 -10.73
N GLN A 103 14.78 5.92 -10.18
CA GLN A 103 13.50 5.26 -9.99
C GLN A 103 12.43 5.94 -10.81
N PHE A 104 11.58 5.13 -11.42
CA PHE A 104 10.37 5.58 -12.10
C PHE A 104 9.19 5.15 -11.23
N ARG A 105 8.45 6.12 -10.71
CA ARG A 105 7.38 5.89 -9.76
C ARG A 105 6.06 6.28 -10.39
N PHE A 106 5.22 5.29 -10.65
CA PHE A 106 3.90 5.48 -11.27
C PHE A 106 2.84 5.37 -10.19
N GLY A 107 2.34 6.53 -9.75
CA GLY A 107 1.27 6.61 -8.78
C GLY A 107 -0.08 6.51 -9.48
N MET A 108 -0.94 5.65 -8.97
CA MET A 108 -2.30 5.48 -9.50
C MET A 108 -3.30 6.23 -8.63
N PRO A 109 -4.39 6.77 -9.23
CA PRO A 109 -5.45 7.36 -8.44
C PRO A 109 -6.13 6.29 -7.61
N GLY A 110 -6.54 6.68 -6.41
CA GLY A 110 -7.30 5.79 -5.54
C GLY A 110 -8.77 5.74 -5.93
N PRO A 111 -9.51 4.80 -5.33
CA PRO A 111 -10.94 4.70 -5.55
C PRO A 111 -11.69 5.89 -4.94
N THR A 112 -12.85 6.20 -5.50
CA THR A 112 -13.78 7.14 -4.90
C THR A 112 -14.55 6.44 -3.80
N LEU A 113 -14.54 7.01 -2.60
CA LEU A 113 -15.26 6.44 -1.46
C LEU A 113 -16.67 6.98 -1.40
N ALA A 114 -17.65 6.10 -1.17
CA ALA A 114 -19.01 6.51 -0.87
C ALA A 114 -19.09 7.08 0.54
N ALA A 115 -20.08 7.94 0.81
CA ALA A 115 -20.27 8.53 2.13
C ALA A 115 -20.39 7.47 3.23
N ALA A 116 -21.12 6.39 2.97
CA ALA A 116 -21.27 5.29 3.92
C ALA A 116 -19.94 4.60 4.22
N GLU A 117 -19.02 4.54 3.25
CA GLU A 117 -17.69 3.95 3.45
C GLU A 117 -16.82 4.84 4.34
N VAL A 118 -16.88 6.16 4.14
CA VAL A 118 -16.20 7.10 5.03
C VAL A 118 -16.74 7.01 6.45
N ASP A 119 -18.07 6.94 6.62
CA ASP A 119 -18.70 6.78 7.92
C ASP A 119 -18.26 5.48 8.59
N ALA A 120 -18.15 4.39 7.84
CA ALA A 120 -17.68 3.11 8.37
C ALA A 120 -16.25 3.19 8.90
N VAL A 121 -15.38 3.97 8.25
CA VAL A 121 -14.01 4.22 8.75
C VAL A 121 -14.07 5.01 10.07
N LEU A 122 -14.88 6.04 10.13
CA LEU A 122 -14.99 6.89 11.32
C LEU A 122 -15.57 6.13 12.52
N ASP A 123 -16.41 5.14 12.26
CA ASP A 123 -17.06 4.33 13.30
C ASP A 123 -16.24 3.10 13.70
N ALA A 124 -15.15 2.85 13.02
CA ALA A 124 -14.32 1.66 13.28
C ALA A 124 -13.44 1.79 14.52
#